data_9bddf90bb3b9c37d85d9dcf0f6313d93
#
_entry.id   9bddf90bb3b9c37d85d9dcf0f6313d93
#
_cell.length_a   1.000
_cell.length_b   1.000
_cell.length_c   1.000
_cell.angle_alpha   90.00
_cell.angle_beta   90.00
_cell.angle_gamma   90.00
#
_symmetry.space_group_name_H-M   'P 1'
#
loop_
_entity.id
_entity.type
_entity.pdbx_description
1 polymer ?
#
loop_
_entity_poly.entity_id
_entity_poly.type
_entity_poly.pdbx_seq_one_letter_code
_entity_poly.pdbx_strand_id
1 'polypeptide(L)'
;MKPVIFAISLFLPLSFYSIVPAQLAKMTVGYGSISTNHFPAWMAKESGIFRENGLDMQLVYFRGGTTAMMALLSRETPISEVAGPSIVSASLRGTDVVMIAGGVVTSDQWLVTRPEIKMAEQLKGGSVATSIFGGSSDFLARMALKKLGLNPVKDVVIVQIGGVPERLGALEKGKVQAAMLGITEALMAQKKGFNALVAVSQAYQAAGVATTRRFIRESPDIVRKYVKSQIEAVHRIKTDREMGKRVLLKYLGPQDKEVLQKRYDYSSANDRLPPKQYPTLEGIKNILESLAETDSKAKAANPEDFVDMRFIKELDESGFIDELYKTGKR
;
A
#
# COMPACT_ATOMS: atom_id res chain seq x y z
N MET A 1 -77.61 -26.96 38.90
CA MET A 1 -76.34 -27.34 38.25
C MET A 1 -75.80 -26.14 37.56
N LYS A 2 -74.69 -25.56 38.02
CA LYS A 2 -74.01 -24.40 37.39
C LYS A 2 -72.83 -24.93 36.57
N PRO A 3 -72.61 -24.52 35.34
CA PRO A 3 -71.44 -24.95 34.56
C PRO A 3 -70.19 -24.25 35.04
N VAL A 4 -69.12 -25.03 35.27
CA VAL A 4 -67.74 -24.53 35.57
C VAL A 4 -67.06 -24.36 34.22
N ILE A 5 -66.69 -23.13 33.88
CA ILE A 5 -65.93 -22.77 32.70
C ILE A 5 -64.44 -22.88 33.07
N PHE A 6 -63.72 -23.86 32.48
CA PHE A 6 -62.26 -23.99 32.55
C PHE A 6 -61.62 -23.04 31.51
N ALA A 7 -60.95 -21.97 31.97
CA ALA A 7 -60.17 -21.14 31.11
C ALA A 7 -58.77 -21.79 30.94
N ILE A 8 -58.46 -22.24 29.72
CA ILE A 8 -57.12 -22.73 29.36
C ILE A 8 -56.26 -21.54 28.98
N SER A 9 -55.35 -21.13 29.84
CA SER A 9 -54.34 -20.08 29.53
C SER A 9 -53.26 -20.69 28.66
N LEU A 10 -53.25 -20.31 27.38
CA LEU A 10 -52.21 -20.70 26.44
C LEU A 10 -50.93 -19.84 26.70
N PHE A 11 -49.94 -20.41 27.37
CA PHE A 11 -48.65 -19.79 27.56
C PHE A 11 -47.82 -19.97 26.27
N LEU A 12 -47.70 -18.93 25.43
CA LEU A 12 -46.73 -18.91 24.35
C LEU A 12 -45.32 -18.60 24.95
N PRO A 13 -44.34 -19.44 24.78
CA PRO A 13 -42.96 -19.10 25.18
C PRO A 13 -42.43 -18.04 24.23
N LEU A 14 -42.17 -16.82 24.72
CA LEU A 14 -41.37 -15.82 24.02
C LEU A 14 -39.91 -16.34 23.97
N SER A 15 -39.52 -16.88 22.84
CA SER A 15 -38.12 -17.20 22.55
C SER A 15 -37.37 -15.90 22.34
N PHE A 16 -36.65 -15.45 23.36
CA PHE A 16 -35.68 -14.38 23.23
C PHE A 16 -34.50 -14.91 22.41
N TYR A 17 -34.45 -14.58 21.12
CA TYR A 17 -33.23 -14.73 20.33
C TYR A 17 -32.18 -13.76 20.88
N SER A 18 -31.26 -14.28 21.69
CA SER A 18 -30.06 -13.54 22.06
C SER A 18 -29.23 -13.32 20.80
N ILE A 19 -29.22 -12.11 20.30
CA ILE A 19 -28.29 -11.69 19.25
C ILE A 19 -26.89 -11.70 19.89
N VAL A 20 -26.17 -12.83 19.74
CA VAL A 20 -24.75 -12.88 20.10
C VAL A 20 -24.04 -11.95 19.10
N PRO A 21 -23.39 -10.88 19.55
CA PRO A 21 -22.63 -10.04 18.64
C PRO A 21 -21.57 -10.90 17.97
N ALA A 22 -21.53 -10.86 16.63
CA ALA A 22 -20.55 -11.61 15.86
C ALA A 22 -19.15 -11.21 16.32
N GLN A 23 -18.36 -12.17 16.81
CA GLN A 23 -17.01 -11.91 17.29
C GLN A 23 -16.15 -11.42 16.13
N LEU A 24 -15.54 -10.21 16.32
CA LEU A 24 -14.65 -9.63 15.32
C LEU A 24 -13.42 -10.53 15.12
N ALA A 25 -13.07 -10.79 13.87
CA ALA A 25 -11.83 -11.50 13.56
C ALA A 25 -10.63 -10.57 13.86
N LYS A 26 -9.86 -10.90 14.90
CA LYS A 26 -8.66 -10.15 15.31
C LYS A 26 -7.46 -10.60 14.50
N MET A 27 -6.73 -9.62 13.92
CA MET A 27 -5.58 -9.93 13.09
C MET A 27 -4.61 -8.75 13.01
N THR A 28 -3.34 -9.07 12.76
CA THR A 28 -2.28 -8.10 12.48
C THR A 28 -2.12 -7.92 10.97
N VAL A 29 -2.00 -6.67 10.54
CA VAL A 29 -1.71 -6.29 9.15
C VAL A 29 -0.40 -5.53 9.11
N GLY A 30 0.57 -6.02 8.34
CA GLY A 30 1.86 -5.37 8.15
C GLY A 30 1.80 -4.27 7.09
N TYR A 31 2.61 -3.20 7.25
CA TYR A 31 2.84 -2.25 6.18
C TYR A 31 4.29 -1.75 6.15
N GLY A 32 4.80 -1.48 4.94
CA GLY A 32 6.24 -1.35 4.69
C GLY A 32 6.79 0.06 4.72
N SER A 33 5.99 1.12 4.87
CA SER A 33 6.46 2.50 4.90
C SER A 33 5.49 3.45 5.59
N ILE A 34 6.01 4.53 6.17
CA ILE A 34 5.20 5.66 6.63
C ILE A 34 5.03 6.60 5.44
N SER A 35 4.06 6.31 4.57
CA SER A 35 3.75 7.10 3.38
C SER A 35 2.28 6.96 3.00
N THR A 36 1.78 7.88 2.18
CA THR A 36 0.39 7.85 1.69
C THR A 36 0.04 6.62 0.84
N ASN A 37 1.01 5.77 0.53
CA ASN A 37 0.78 4.50 -0.14
C ASN A 37 -0.09 3.53 0.68
N HIS A 38 -0.12 3.71 2.02
CA HIS A 38 -0.93 2.90 2.95
C HIS A 38 -2.17 3.64 3.46
N PHE A 39 -2.55 4.73 2.80
CA PHE A 39 -3.69 5.55 3.17
C PHE A 39 -5.00 4.76 3.27
N PRO A 40 -5.32 3.80 2.36
CA PRO A 40 -6.53 2.99 2.49
C PRO A 40 -6.60 2.18 3.78
N ALA A 41 -5.54 1.49 4.19
CA ALA A 41 -5.52 0.73 5.45
C ALA A 41 -5.67 1.64 6.68
N TRP A 42 -4.99 2.79 6.69
CA TRP A 42 -5.14 3.78 7.74
C TRP A 42 -6.57 4.33 7.80
N MET A 43 -7.16 4.66 6.65
CA MET A 43 -8.56 5.11 6.56
C MET A 43 -9.51 4.04 7.07
N ALA A 44 -9.38 2.79 6.63
CA ALA A 44 -10.24 1.69 7.08
C ALA A 44 -10.18 1.48 8.59
N LYS A 45 -8.99 1.64 9.21
CA LYS A 45 -8.81 1.54 10.65
C LYS A 45 -9.46 2.70 11.39
N GLU A 46 -9.17 3.93 10.97
CA GLU A 46 -9.59 5.14 11.69
C GLU A 46 -11.07 5.48 11.52
N SER A 47 -11.66 5.13 10.38
CA SER A 47 -13.09 5.33 10.13
C SER A 47 -13.99 4.22 10.68
N GLY A 48 -13.40 3.14 11.20
CA GLY A 48 -14.17 1.99 11.71
C GLY A 48 -14.59 0.98 10.64
N ILE A 49 -14.28 1.19 9.37
CA ILE A 49 -14.68 0.32 8.25
C ILE A 49 -14.28 -1.14 8.47
N PHE A 50 -13.09 -1.42 9.01
CA PHE A 50 -12.72 -2.78 9.34
C PHE A 50 -13.71 -3.43 10.31
N ARG A 51 -14.12 -2.71 11.36
CA ARG A 51 -15.07 -3.22 12.36
C ARG A 51 -16.46 -3.42 11.79
N GLU A 52 -16.92 -2.51 10.93
CA GLU A 52 -18.20 -2.62 10.20
C GLU A 52 -18.23 -3.88 9.33
N ASN A 53 -17.08 -4.31 8.80
CA ASN A 53 -16.92 -5.56 8.05
C ASN A 53 -16.56 -6.78 8.93
N GLY A 54 -16.67 -6.67 10.27
CA GLY A 54 -16.41 -7.79 11.19
C GLY A 54 -14.93 -8.09 11.42
N LEU A 55 -14.03 -7.13 11.19
CA LEU A 55 -12.60 -7.26 11.34
C LEU A 55 -12.06 -6.32 12.44
N ASP A 56 -11.22 -6.84 13.34
CA ASP A 56 -10.44 -6.02 14.28
C ASP A 56 -8.96 -6.07 13.91
N MET A 57 -8.55 -5.14 13.02
CA MET A 57 -7.22 -5.12 12.44
C MET A 57 -6.27 -4.26 13.26
N GLN A 58 -5.11 -4.83 13.66
CA GLN A 58 -3.97 -4.10 14.21
C GLN A 58 -2.97 -3.82 13.09
N LEU A 59 -2.70 -2.54 12.82
CA LEU A 59 -1.71 -2.14 11.81
C LEU A 59 -0.32 -2.07 12.44
N VAL A 60 0.66 -2.76 11.87
CA VAL A 60 2.06 -2.79 12.35
C VAL A 60 2.99 -2.31 11.25
N TYR A 61 3.77 -1.30 11.57
CA TYR A 61 4.80 -0.75 10.67
C TYR A 61 6.08 -1.56 10.73
N PHE A 62 6.60 -1.92 9.56
CA PHE A 62 7.91 -2.50 9.37
C PHE A 62 8.82 -1.56 8.57
N ARG A 63 10.11 -1.53 8.86
CA ARG A 63 11.07 -0.71 8.11
C ARG A 63 11.38 -1.31 6.74
N GLY A 64 10.52 -1.02 5.74
CA GLY A 64 10.66 -1.48 4.36
C GLY A 64 9.76 -2.67 4.01
N GLY A 65 9.39 -2.73 2.73
CA GLY A 65 8.50 -3.77 2.20
C GLY A 65 9.07 -5.18 2.32
N THR A 66 10.39 -5.35 2.25
CA THR A 66 11.04 -6.66 2.41
C THR A 66 10.86 -7.19 3.83
N THR A 67 11.00 -6.34 4.86
CA THR A 67 10.76 -6.75 6.26
C THR A 67 9.30 -7.09 6.51
N ALA A 68 8.37 -6.28 5.99
CA ALA A 68 6.93 -6.57 6.06
C ALA A 68 6.59 -7.89 5.34
N MET A 69 7.26 -8.19 4.22
CA MET A 69 7.10 -9.46 3.50
C MET A 69 7.61 -10.65 4.30
N MET A 70 8.71 -10.51 5.04
CA MET A 70 9.19 -11.58 5.94
C MET A 70 8.19 -11.86 7.06
N ALA A 71 7.57 -10.83 7.65
CA ALA A 71 6.52 -10.99 8.66
C ALA A 71 5.26 -11.68 8.08
N LEU A 72 4.91 -11.42 6.81
CA LEU A 72 3.84 -12.13 6.13
C LEU A 72 4.18 -13.61 5.93
N LEU A 73 5.39 -13.92 5.47
CA LEU A 73 5.83 -15.29 5.24
C LEU A 73 5.97 -16.10 6.54
N SER A 74 6.36 -15.47 7.65
CA SER A 74 6.37 -16.08 8.99
C SER A 74 4.98 -16.19 9.62
N ARG A 75 3.91 -15.67 8.97
CA ARG A 75 2.52 -15.61 9.43
C ARG A 75 2.26 -14.69 10.64
N GLU A 76 3.22 -13.86 10.99
CA GLU A 76 3.03 -12.82 11.99
C GLU A 76 1.99 -11.79 11.52
N THR A 77 1.99 -11.50 10.22
CA THR A 77 1.00 -10.63 9.56
C THR A 77 0.40 -11.35 8.35
N PRO A 78 -0.73 -12.11 8.51
CA PRO A 78 -1.34 -12.87 7.41
C PRO A 78 -1.72 -12.05 6.19
N ILE A 79 -1.89 -10.75 6.36
CA ILE A 79 -2.07 -9.75 5.30
C ILE A 79 -1.03 -8.66 5.49
N SER A 80 -0.45 -8.18 4.40
CA SER A 80 0.49 -7.05 4.42
C SER A 80 0.28 -6.12 3.25
N GLU A 81 0.39 -4.81 3.52
CA GLU A 81 0.39 -3.78 2.49
C GLU A 81 1.82 -3.41 2.11
N VAL A 82 2.23 -3.80 0.92
CA VAL A 82 3.59 -3.64 0.44
C VAL A 82 3.63 -3.30 -1.05
N ALA A 83 4.76 -2.77 -1.50
CA ALA A 83 4.94 -2.45 -2.91
C ALA A 83 5.15 -3.71 -3.77
N GLY A 84 4.76 -3.61 -5.04
CA GLY A 84 4.86 -4.68 -6.03
C GLY A 84 6.21 -5.39 -6.10
N PRO A 85 7.37 -4.70 -6.11
CA PRO A 85 8.67 -5.37 -6.14
C PRO A 85 8.89 -6.38 -5.02
N SER A 86 8.40 -6.08 -3.81
CA SER A 86 8.53 -7.01 -2.67
C SER A 86 7.70 -8.28 -2.89
N ILE A 87 6.49 -8.14 -3.46
CA ILE A 87 5.59 -9.26 -3.76
C ILE A 87 6.18 -10.11 -4.90
N VAL A 88 6.53 -9.46 -6.02
CA VAL A 88 7.07 -10.14 -7.21
C VAL A 88 8.37 -10.88 -6.85
N SER A 89 9.30 -10.22 -6.16
CA SER A 89 10.56 -10.84 -5.76
C SER A 89 10.38 -12.01 -4.79
N ALA A 90 9.42 -11.95 -3.87
CA ALA A 90 9.11 -13.08 -2.99
C ALA A 90 8.53 -14.26 -3.77
N SER A 91 7.57 -14.01 -4.66
CA SER A 91 6.94 -15.03 -5.48
C SER A 91 7.94 -15.69 -6.45
N LEU A 92 8.83 -14.94 -7.11
CA LEU A 92 9.90 -15.48 -7.98
C LEU A 92 10.86 -16.40 -7.22
N ARG A 93 11.05 -16.20 -5.90
CA ARG A 93 11.81 -17.10 -5.03
C ARG A 93 11.06 -18.36 -4.63
N GLY A 94 9.83 -18.56 -5.12
CA GLY A 94 9.04 -19.77 -4.92
C GLY A 94 8.12 -19.73 -3.69
N THR A 95 7.88 -18.55 -3.11
CA THR A 95 6.86 -18.41 -2.07
C THR A 95 5.46 -18.39 -2.69
N ASP A 96 4.43 -18.72 -1.91
CA ASP A 96 3.02 -18.71 -2.36
C ASP A 96 2.33 -17.34 -2.17
N VAL A 97 3.13 -16.29 -2.05
CA VAL A 97 2.63 -14.91 -1.92
C VAL A 97 1.96 -14.44 -3.20
N VAL A 98 0.85 -13.73 -3.05
CA VAL A 98 0.06 -13.18 -4.14
C VAL A 98 -0.58 -11.86 -3.72
N MET A 99 -0.77 -10.95 -4.68
CA MET A 99 -1.49 -9.71 -4.50
C MET A 99 -2.99 -9.93 -4.70
N ILE A 100 -3.81 -9.53 -3.72
CA ILE A 100 -5.27 -9.72 -3.73
C ILE A 100 -6.05 -8.43 -4.00
N ALA A 101 -5.42 -7.27 -3.83
CA ALA A 101 -5.93 -5.97 -4.21
C ALA A 101 -4.78 -5.04 -4.58
N GLY A 102 -5.06 -4.10 -5.46
CA GLY A 102 -4.17 -2.98 -5.75
C GLY A 102 -4.16 -1.99 -4.58
N GLY A 103 -3.66 -0.86 -4.84
CA GLY A 103 -3.57 0.28 -3.95
C GLY A 103 -3.16 1.45 -4.80
N VAL A 104 -1.96 1.98 -4.56
CA VAL A 104 -1.39 3.05 -5.36
C VAL A 104 -0.67 2.46 -6.59
N VAL A 105 -1.08 2.92 -7.78
CA VAL A 105 -0.65 2.36 -9.07
C VAL A 105 0.40 3.19 -9.83
N THR A 106 0.92 4.25 -9.18
CA THR A 106 1.97 5.11 -9.74
C THR A 106 3.07 5.36 -8.73
N SER A 107 4.27 5.65 -9.20
CA SER A 107 5.37 6.10 -8.33
C SER A 107 5.33 7.63 -8.15
N ASP A 108 5.73 8.10 -6.98
CA ASP A 108 5.90 9.51 -6.63
C ASP A 108 7.32 9.82 -6.16
N GLN A 109 8.27 8.94 -6.42
CA GLN A 109 9.62 9.12 -5.93
C GLN A 109 10.51 9.86 -6.92
N TRP A 110 11.37 10.69 -6.35
CA TRP A 110 12.36 11.48 -7.03
C TRP A 110 13.77 11.08 -6.60
N LEU A 111 14.68 11.06 -7.54
CA LEU A 111 16.10 11.03 -7.22
C LEU A 111 16.55 12.46 -6.92
N VAL A 112 16.80 12.71 -5.65
CA VAL A 112 17.25 14.03 -5.15
C VAL A 112 18.73 13.95 -4.82
N THR A 113 19.48 14.96 -5.28
CA THR A 113 20.94 15.04 -5.12
C THR A 113 21.35 16.27 -4.30
N ARG A 114 22.57 16.25 -3.80
CA ARG A 114 23.21 17.39 -3.14
C ARG A 114 23.30 18.60 -4.09
N PRO A 115 23.40 19.84 -3.55
CA PRO A 115 23.37 21.08 -4.34
C PRO A 115 24.42 21.16 -5.45
N GLU A 116 25.60 20.60 -5.22
CA GLU A 116 26.70 20.59 -6.19
C GLU A 116 26.49 19.59 -7.35
N ILE A 117 25.59 18.61 -7.21
CA ILE A 117 25.32 17.59 -8.23
C ILE A 117 24.07 17.98 -9.01
N LYS A 118 24.26 18.60 -10.16
CA LYS A 118 23.20 19.15 -11.01
C LYS A 118 22.88 18.30 -12.23
N MET A 119 23.75 17.35 -12.57
CA MET A 119 23.57 16.44 -13.72
C MET A 119 24.06 15.03 -13.38
N ALA A 120 23.59 14.07 -14.15
CA ALA A 120 23.76 12.64 -13.90
C ALA A 120 25.24 12.23 -13.82
N GLU A 121 26.08 12.77 -14.70
CA GLU A 121 27.51 12.42 -14.80
C GLU A 121 28.25 12.71 -13.50
N GLN A 122 27.86 13.72 -12.77
CA GLN A 122 28.46 14.10 -11.47
C GLN A 122 28.14 13.12 -10.35
N LEU A 123 27.14 12.22 -10.58
CA LEU A 123 26.78 11.19 -9.62
C LEU A 123 27.66 9.93 -9.75
N LYS A 124 28.47 9.79 -10.82
CA LYS A 124 29.36 8.65 -10.99
C LYS A 124 30.37 8.54 -9.84
N GLY A 125 30.52 7.34 -9.32
CA GLY A 125 31.35 7.05 -8.13
C GLY A 125 30.70 7.43 -6.81
N GLY A 126 29.54 8.10 -6.85
CA GLY A 126 28.79 8.52 -5.66
C GLY A 126 27.86 7.43 -5.12
N SER A 127 27.17 7.76 -4.02
CA SER A 127 26.22 6.87 -3.36
C SER A 127 24.78 7.36 -3.43
N VAL A 128 23.85 6.41 -3.52
CA VAL A 128 22.38 6.64 -3.58
C VAL A 128 21.72 5.93 -2.42
N ALA A 129 21.07 6.69 -1.55
CA ALA A 129 20.32 6.14 -0.40
C ALA A 129 18.98 5.57 -0.81
N THR A 130 18.75 4.31 -0.40
CA THR A 130 17.47 3.61 -0.52
C THR A 130 17.01 3.07 0.84
N SER A 131 15.82 2.44 0.90
CA SER A 131 15.35 1.82 2.16
C SER A 131 16.06 0.51 2.45
N ILE A 132 15.73 -0.52 1.72
CA ILE A 132 16.29 -1.87 1.79
C ILE A 132 16.34 -2.46 0.37
N PHE A 133 17.30 -3.31 0.09
CA PHE A 133 17.41 -3.96 -1.22
C PHE A 133 16.20 -4.82 -1.54
N GLY A 134 15.76 -4.80 -2.80
CA GLY A 134 14.55 -5.45 -3.28
C GLY A 134 13.25 -4.76 -2.86
N GLY A 135 13.33 -3.63 -2.14
CA GLY A 135 12.17 -2.79 -1.81
C GLY A 135 11.90 -1.72 -2.87
N SER A 136 10.80 -0.97 -2.70
CA SER A 136 10.34 0.04 -3.66
C SER A 136 11.41 1.08 -4.00
N SER A 137 12.06 1.66 -3.00
CA SER A 137 13.06 2.73 -3.25
C SER A 137 14.34 2.21 -3.91
N ASP A 138 14.75 0.96 -3.70
CA ASP A 138 15.87 0.35 -4.42
C ASP A 138 15.50 0.15 -5.90
N PHE A 139 14.33 -0.41 -6.15
CA PHE A 139 13.80 -0.58 -7.51
C PHE A 139 13.73 0.76 -8.25
N LEU A 140 13.11 1.78 -7.63
CA LEU A 140 12.95 3.09 -8.25
C LEU A 140 14.28 3.85 -8.42
N ALA A 141 15.26 3.64 -7.52
CA ALA A 141 16.61 4.17 -7.68
C ALA A 141 17.29 3.63 -8.94
N ARG A 142 17.22 2.30 -9.14
CA ARG A 142 17.78 1.65 -10.33
C ARG A 142 17.13 2.17 -11.62
N MET A 143 15.81 2.35 -11.59
CA MET A 143 15.10 2.94 -12.72
C MET A 143 15.48 4.40 -12.98
N ALA A 144 15.55 5.23 -11.92
CA ALA A 144 15.97 6.62 -12.03
C ALA A 144 17.36 6.74 -12.63
N LEU A 145 18.32 5.93 -12.16
CA LEU A 145 19.67 5.90 -12.67
C LEU A 145 19.72 5.52 -14.15
N LYS A 146 19.00 4.48 -14.56
CA LYS A 146 18.91 4.09 -15.99
C LYS A 146 18.29 5.18 -16.85
N LYS A 147 17.22 5.84 -16.38
CA LYS A 147 16.60 6.97 -17.08
C LYS A 147 17.58 8.13 -17.27
N LEU A 148 18.55 8.26 -16.37
CA LEU A 148 19.64 9.23 -16.45
C LEU A 148 20.86 8.74 -17.26
N GLY A 149 20.82 7.55 -17.86
CA GLY A 149 21.94 6.96 -18.60
C GLY A 149 23.05 6.37 -17.75
N LEU A 150 22.81 6.19 -16.43
CA LEU A 150 23.76 5.59 -15.48
C LEU A 150 23.49 4.10 -15.27
N ASN A 151 24.57 3.32 -15.16
CA ASN A 151 24.49 1.92 -14.77
C ASN A 151 24.35 1.81 -13.23
N PRO A 152 23.23 1.26 -12.70
CA PRO A 152 22.99 1.24 -11.25
C PRO A 152 23.86 0.25 -10.47
N VAL A 153 24.70 -0.52 -11.15
CA VAL A 153 25.63 -1.47 -10.54
C VAL A 153 27.08 -0.99 -10.63
N LYS A 154 27.42 -0.31 -11.75
CA LYS A 154 28.82 0.05 -12.05
C LYS A 154 29.14 1.52 -11.75
N ASP A 155 28.15 2.43 -11.97
CA ASP A 155 28.42 3.86 -11.92
C ASP A 155 28.20 4.48 -10.55
N VAL A 156 27.41 3.82 -9.66
CA VAL A 156 27.06 4.33 -8.34
C VAL A 156 27.01 3.20 -7.30
N VAL A 157 27.11 3.57 -6.02
CA VAL A 157 26.91 2.64 -4.90
C VAL A 157 25.52 2.87 -4.30
N ILE A 158 24.64 1.88 -4.42
CA ILE A 158 23.32 1.94 -3.73
C ILE A 158 23.53 1.49 -2.27
N VAL A 159 23.07 2.32 -1.31
CA VAL A 159 23.24 2.08 0.12
C VAL A 159 21.90 2.02 0.84
N GLN A 160 21.75 1.08 1.76
CA GLN A 160 20.56 0.91 2.59
C GLN A 160 20.64 1.85 3.79
N ILE A 161 19.77 2.86 3.85
CA ILE A 161 19.75 3.84 4.94
C ILE A 161 18.49 3.68 5.82
N GLY A 162 17.35 3.21 5.22
CA GLY A 162 16.10 3.06 5.96
C GLY A 162 14.96 3.92 5.41
N GLY A 163 14.12 4.45 6.30
CA GLY A 163 12.95 5.25 5.96
C GLY A 163 13.25 6.57 5.24
N VAL A 164 12.21 7.30 4.83
CA VAL A 164 12.37 8.59 4.13
C VAL A 164 13.09 9.62 5.01
N PRO A 165 12.77 9.76 6.32
CA PRO A 165 13.45 10.72 7.18
C PRO A 165 14.95 10.43 7.31
N GLU A 166 15.33 9.16 7.44
CA GLU A 166 16.73 8.75 7.55
C GLU A 166 17.51 9.02 6.25
N ARG A 167 16.89 8.78 5.08
CA ARG A 167 17.50 9.06 3.78
C ARG A 167 17.68 10.56 3.55
N LEU A 168 16.66 11.37 3.86
CA LEU A 168 16.76 12.83 3.79
C LEU A 168 17.85 13.36 4.73
N GLY A 169 17.87 12.89 5.97
CA GLY A 169 18.90 13.27 6.94
C GLY A 169 20.31 12.86 6.51
N ALA A 170 20.48 11.70 5.86
CA ALA A 170 21.77 11.28 5.32
C ALA A 170 22.22 12.17 4.14
N LEU A 171 21.30 12.56 3.28
CA LEU A 171 21.54 13.48 2.16
C LEU A 171 21.94 14.87 2.69
N GLU A 172 21.18 15.43 3.63
CA GLU A 172 21.45 16.76 4.23
C GLU A 172 22.80 16.81 4.96
N LYS A 173 23.19 15.73 5.62
CA LYS A 173 24.48 15.61 6.32
C LYS A 173 25.65 15.25 5.38
N GLY A 174 25.42 15.17 4.07
CA GLY A 174 26.45 14.83 3.09
C GLY A 174 27.00 13.40 3.18
N LYS A 175 26.30 12.48 3.86
CA LYS A 175 26.68 11.07 3.97
C LYS A 175 26.48 10.28 2.68
N VAL A 176 25.58 10.77 1.82
CA VAL A 176 25.27 10.22 0.50
C VAL A 176 25.16 11.37 -0.51
N GLN A 177 25.41 11.08 -1.78
CA GLN A 177 25.35 12.04 -2.87
C GLN A 177 23.92 12.24 -3.39
N ALA A 178 23.11 11.18 -3.29
CA ALA A 178 21.69 11.21 -3.70
C ALA A 178 20.83 10.36 -2.78
N ALA A 179 19.51 10.60 -2.82
CA ALA A 179 18.52 9.81 -2.10
C ALA A 179 17.22 9.70 -2.90
N MET A 180 16.56 8.53 -2.81
CA MET A 180 15.17 8.39 -3.28
C MET A 180 14.23 8.97 -2.22
N LEU A 181 13.50 10.03 -2.58
CA LEU A 181 12.56 10.75 -1.71
C LEU A 181 11.18 10.82 -2.33
N GLY A 182 10.14 10.85 -1.51
CA GLY A 182 8.78 11.14 -1.96
C GLY A 182 8.67 12.59 -2.44
N ILE A 183 7.61 12.91 -3.19
CA ILE A 183 7.42 14.26 -3.78
C ILE A 183 7.47 15.37 -2.72
N THR A 184 6.90 15.15 -1.55
CA THR A 184 6.87 16.16 -0.47
C THR A 184 8.28 16.46 0.03
N GLU A 185 9.05 15.42 0.34
CA GLU A 185 10.41 15.54 0.84
C GLU A 185 11.35 16.08 -0.24
N ALA A 186 11.13 15.72 -1.51
CA ALA A 186 11.85 16.28 -2.64
C ALA A 186 11.62 17.80 -2.77
N LEU A 187 10.36 18.25 -2.67
CA LEU A 187 10.03 19.69 -2.68
C LEU A 187 10.63 20.44 -1.48
N MET A 188 10.62 19.81 -0.30
CA MET A 188 11.28 20.38 0.90
C MET A 188 12.80 20.50 0.71
N ALA A 189 13.42 19.47 0.13
CA ALA A 189 14.85 19.47 -0.17
C ALA A 189 15.19 20.55 -1.22
N GLN A 190 14.38 20.70 -2.28
CA GLN A 190 14.58 21.75 -3.27
C GLN A 190 14.56 23.17 -2.67
N LYS A 191 13.66 23.44 -1.71
CA LYS A 191 13.65 24.72 -0.97
C LYS A 191 14.94 24.96 -0.19
N LYS A 192 15.70 23.92 0.13
CA LYS A 192 17.01 23.98 0.80
C LYS A 192 18.18 23.95 -0.19
N GLY A 193 17.92 24.05 -1.50
CA GLY A 193 18.94 24.09 -2.55
C GLY A 193 19.39 22.72 -3.11
N PHE A 194 18.77 21.62 -2.70
CA PHE A 194 19.02 20.29 -3.29
C PHE A 194 18.38 20.16 -4.67
N ASN A 195 18.91 19.31 -5.53
CA ASN A 195 18.41 19.15 -6.90
C ASN A 195 17.54 17.88 -7.01
N ALA A 196 16.33 18.01 -7.52
CA ALA A 196 15.50 16.88 -7.92
C ALA A 196 15.79 16.53 -9.38
N LEU A 197 16.72 15.61 -9.63
CA LEU A 197 17.23 15.32 -10.97
C LEU A 197 16.20 14.65 -11.87
N VAL A 198 15.46 13.68 -11.33
CA VAL A 198 14.46 12.94 -12.11
C VAL A 198 13.35 12.40 -11.25
N ALA A 199 12.12 12.53 -11.74
CA ALA A 199 10.96 11.83 -11.23
C ALA A 199 10.85 10.46 -11.90
N VAL A 200 10.54 9.43 -11.11
CA VAL A 200 10.13 8.14 -11.64
C VAL A 200 8.60 8.11 -11.65
N SER A 201 8.01 8.52 -12.79
CA SER A 201 6.57 8.48 -13.03
C SER A 201 6.28 7.52 -14.17
N GLN A 202 5.75 6.36 -13.85
CA GLN A 202 5.27 5.36 -14.80
C GLN A 202 4.28 4.44 -14.09
N ALA A 203 3.58 3.59 -14.83
CA ALA A 203 2.77 2.53 -14.26
C ALA A 203 3.64 1.67 -13.33
N TYR A 204 3.25 1.61 -12.07
CA TYR A 204 4.04 0.97 -11.01
C TYR A 204 3.12 0.56 -9.87
N GLN A 205 3.23 -0.65 -9.39
CA GLN A 205 2.47 -1.08 -8.21
C GLN A 205 3.17 -0.56 -6.94
N ALA A 206 2.89 0.71 -6.58
CA ALA A 206 3.54 1.38 -5.43
C ALA A 206 3.06 0.85 -4.08
N ALA A 207 1.82 0.39 -4.00
CA ALA A 207 1.27 -0.37 -2.89
C ALA A 207 0.27 -1.40 -3.40
N GLY A 208 0.17 -2.52 -2.70
CA GLY A 208 -0.82 -3.56 -2.93
C GLY A 208 -1.02 -4.39 -1.67
N VAL A 209 -2.15 -5.03 -1.58
CA VAL A 209 -2.51 -5.94 -0.49
C VAL A 209 -2.00 -7.32 -0.83
N ALA A 210 -1.03 -7.80 -0.08
CA ALA A 210 -0.44 -9.12 -0.22
C ALA A 210 -0.93 -10.10 0.84
N THR A 211 -1.09 -11.34 0.44
CA THR A 211 -1.31 -12.49 1.33
C THR A 211 -0.71 -13.73 0.70
N THR A 212 -0.88 -14.91 1.33
CA THR A 212 -0.46 -16.18 0.74
C THR A 212 -1.66 -16.92 0.13
N ARG A 213 -1.44 -17.66 -0.95
CA ARG A 213 -2.48 -18.54 -1.54
C ARG A 213 -2.99 -19.55 -0.50
N ARG A 214 -2.14 -19.95 0.44
CA ARG A 214 -2.53 -20.78 1.58
C ARG A 214 -3.55 -20.06 2.46
N PHE A 215 -3.29 -18.82 2.89
CA PHE A 215 -4.21 -18.07 3.74
C PHE A 215 -5.54 -17.81 3.05
N ILE A 216 -5.53 -17.57 1.73
CA ILE A 216 -6.76 -17.46 0.94
C ILE A 216 -7.62 -18.74 1.05
N ARG A 217 -7.02 -19.94 1.02
CA ARG A 217 -7.75 -21.21 1.17
C ARG A 217 -8.25 -21.43 2.60
N GLU A 218 -7.43 -21.06 3.59
CA GLU A 218 -7.76 -21.27 5.02
C GLU A 218 -8.79 -20.26 5.54
N SER A 219 -8.83 -19.04 4.99
CA SER A 219 -9.64 -17.93 5.50
C SER A 219 -10.20 -17.01 4.38
N PRO A 220 -10.92 -17.56 3.39
CA PRO A 220 -11.40 -16.79 2.24
C PRO A 220 -12.33 -15.64 2.63
N ASP A 221 -13.15 -15.82 3.68
CA ASP A 221 -14.07 -14.79 4.16
C ASP A 221 -13.35 -13.59 4.78
N ILE A 222 -12.24 -13.83 5.47
CA ILE A 222 -11.40 -12.74 6.01
C ILE A 222 -10.78 -11.94 4.85
N VAL A 223 -10.28 -12.64 3.84
CA VAL A 223 -9.72 -12.00 2.64
C VAL A 223 -10.78 -11.17 1.92
N ARG A 224 -11.99 -11.71 1.69
CA ARG A 224 -13.12 -10.98 1.09
C ARG A 224 -13.47 -9.72 1.88
N LYS A 225 -13.62 -9.82 3.19
CA LYS A 225 -13.92 -8.71 4.08
C LYS A 225 -12.82 -7.64 4.05
N TYR A 226 -11.55 -8.06 4.00
CA TYR A 226 -10.43 -7.12 3.90
C TYR A 226 -10.44 -6.36 2.57
N VAL A 227 -10.59 -7.05 1.44
CA VAL A 227 -10.67 -6.44 0.11
C VAL A 227 -11.87 -5.47 0.03
N LYS A 228 -13.02 -5.86 0.58
CA LYS A 228 -14.20 -4.98 0.67
C LYS A 228 -13.87 -3.73 1.49
N SER A 229 -13.26 -3.88 2.66
CA SER A 229 -12.86 -2.75 3.52
C SER A 229 -11.87 -1.81 2.83
N GLN A 230 -10.95 -2.35 2.03
CA GLN A 230 -10.01 -1.57 1.21
C GLN A 230 -10.76 -0.68 0.21
N ILE A 231 -11.72 -1.22 -0.51
CA ILE A 231 -12.53 -0.49 -1.50
C ILE A 231 -13.38 0.60 -0.82
N GLU A 232 -14.05 0.28 0.29
CA GLU A 232 -14.84 1.24 1.07
C GLU A 232 -13.96 2.36 1.64
N ALA A 233 -12.73 2.04 2.08
CA ALA A 233 -11.78 3.03 2.56
C ALA A 233 -11.32 3.97 1.43
N VAL A 234 -11.07 3.45 0.23
CA VAL A 234 -10.75 4.28 -0.94
C VAL A 234 -11.91 5.20 -1.29
N HIS A 235 -13.14 4.71 -1.26
CA HIS A 235 -14.32 5.55 -1.42
C HIS A 235 -14.37 6.65 -0.34
N ARG A 236 -14.18 6.32 0.95
CA ARG A 236 -14.16 7.28 2.06
C ARG A 236 -13.04 8.32 1.89
N ILE A 237 -11.84 7.93 1.44
CA ILE A 237 -10.76 8.85 1.11
C ILE A 237 -11.22 9.89 0.09
N LYS A 238 -11.97 9.48 -0.92
CA LYS A 238 -12.41 10.37 -2.03
C LYS A 238 -13.61 11.26 -1.67
N THR A 239 -14.43 10.85 -0.72
CA THR A 239 -15.70 11.54 -0.38
C THR A 239 -15.64 12.31 0.95
N ASP A 240 -14.74 11.95 1.88
CA ASP A 240 -14.61 12.61 3.18
C ASP A 240 -13.20 13.21 3.34
N ARG A 241 -13.01 14.39 2.75
CA ARG A 241 -11.75 15.14 2.75
C ARG A 241 -11.23 15.43 4.17
N GLU A 242 -12.13 15.83 5.07
CA GLU A 242 -11.71 16.21 6.43
C GLU A 242 -11.26 15.00 7.25
N MET A 243 -11.96 13.87 7.13
CA MET A 243 -11.48 12.62 7.72
C MET A 243 -10.14 12.20 7.12
N GLY A 244 -10.00 12.30 5.79
CA GLY A 244 -8.75 12.00 5.09
C GLY A 244 -7.57 12.81 5.62
N LYS A 245 -7.72 14.12 5.79
CA LYS A 245 -6.68 14.98 6.36
C LYS A 245 -6.34 14.63 7.81
N ARG A 246 -7.35 14.33 8.65
CA ARG A 246 -7.10 13.88 10.03
C ARG A 246 -6.28 12.59 10.08
N VAL A 247 -6.60 11.63 9.21
CA VAL A 247 -5.84 10.37 9.10
C VAL A 247 -4.41 10.64 8.67
N LEU A 248 -4.19 11.48 7.65
CA LEU A 248 -2.84 11.85 7.21
C LEU A 248 -2.02 12.51 8.32
N LEU A 249 -2.61 13.45 9.08
CA LEU A 249 -1.94 14.09 10.23
C LEU A 249 -1.58 13.08 11.32
N LYS A 250 -2.47 12.11 11.61
CA LYS A 250 -2.22 11.08 12.62
C LYS A 250 -1.00 10.22 12.28
N TYR A 251 -0.87 9.77 11.03
CA TYR A 251 0.18 8.82 10.61
C TYR A 251 1.46 9.49 10.11
N LEU A 252 1.37 10.69 9.55
CA LEU A 252 2.51 11.39 8.96
C LEU A 252 3.04 12.54 9.84
N GLY A 253 2.36 12.80 10.95
CA GLY A 253 2.69 13.89 11.86
C GLY A 253 2.18 15.27 11.39
N PRO A 254 2.41 16.31 12.21
CA PRO A 254 1.97 17.68 11.93
C PRO A 254 2.57 18.25 10.65
N GLN A 255 1.76 19.00 9.89
CA GLN A 255 2.12 19.65 8.64
C GLN A 255 1.36 20.98 8.54
N ASP A 256 1.91 21.94 7.77
CA ASP A 256 1.11 23.11 7.40
C ASP A 256 -0.09 22.78 6.52
N LYS A 257 -1.11 23.65 6.59
CA LYS A 257 -2.40 23.41 5.91
C LYS A 257 -2.26 23.24 4.40
N GLU A 258 -1.37 24.03 3.76
CA GLU A 258 -1.15 23.98 2.32
C GLU A 258 -0.47 22.67 1.90
N VAL A 259 0.55 22.23 2.64
CA VAL A 259 1.23 20.96 2.40
C VAL A 259 0.28 19.79 2.60
N LEU A 260 -0.52 19.81 3.65
CA LEU A 260 -1.52 18.79 3.93
C LEU A 260 -2.58 18.71 2.82
N GLN A 261 -3.05 19.89 2.33
CA GLN A 261 -4.01 19.96 1.24
C GLN A 261 -3.45 19.33 -0.04
N LYS A 262 -2.26 19.75 -0.48
CA LYS A 262 -1.59 19.24 -1.67
C LYS A 262 -1.34 17.72 -1.55
N ARG A 263 -0.92 17.26 -0.37
CA ARG A 263 -0.68 15.85 -0.10
C ARG A 263 -1.96 15.02 -0.20
N TYR A 264 -3.06 15.53 0.38
CA TYR A 264 -4.35 14.86 0.28
C TYR A 264 -4.82 14.78 -1.18
N ASP A 265 -4.82 15.91 -1.91
CA ASP A 265 -5.27 15.97 -3.30
C ASP A 265 -4.47 15.00 -4.19
N TYR A 266 -3.15 15.00 -4.03
CA TYR A 266 -2.28 14.07 -4.74
C TYR A 266 -2.57 12.60 -4.38
N SER A 267 -2.75 12.29 -3.08
CA SER A 267 -2.92 10.91 -2.62
C SER A 267 -4.29 10.32 -2.94
N SER A 268 -5.31 11.15 -3.14
CA SER A 268 -6.68 10.74 -3.47
C SER A 268 -6.98 10.75 -4.97
N ALA A 269 -6.07 11.20 -5.82
CA ALA A 269 -6.25 11.29 -7.26
C ALA A 269 -6.53 9.92 -7.90
N ASN A 270 -7.42 9.88 -8.90
CA ASN A 270 -7.89 8.63 -9.51
C ASN A 270 -6.82 7.87 -10.30
N ASP A 271 -5.91 8.59 -10.94
CA ASP A 271 -4.77 8.03 -11.68
C ASP A 271 -3.72 7.41 -10.76
N ARG A 272 -3.74 7.78 -9.49
CA ARG A 272 -2.85 7.26 -8.45
C ARG A 272 -3.51 6.19 -7.59
N LEU A 273 -4.73 6.46 -7.11
CA LEU A 273 -5.52 5.57 -6.24
C LEU A 273 -6.86 5.27 -6.93
N PRO A 274 -6.91 4.29 -7.85
CA PRO A 274 -8.11 3.98 -8.60
C PRO A 274 -9.26 3.50 -7.70
N PRO A 275 -10.53 3.83 -8.03
CA PRO A 275 -11.69 3.39 -7.26
C PRO A 275 -11.83 1.87 -7.13
N LYS A 276 -11.59 1.13 -8.20
CA LYS A 276 -11.83 -0.32 -8.26
C LYS A 276 -10.72 -1.18 -7.66
N GLN A 277 -9.57 -0.61 -7.37
CA GLN A 277 -8.46 -1.26 -6.66
C GLN A 277 -7.94 -2.57 -7.30
N TYR A 278 -8.04 -2.69 -8.61
CA TYR A 278 -7.34 -3.78 -9.34
C TYR A 278 -5.82 -3.58 -9.25
N PRO A 279 -5.04 -4.65 -9.04
CA PRO A 279 -3.60 -4.62 -9.28
C PRO A 279 -3.28 -4.16 -10.70
N THR A 280 -2.26 -3.32 -10.85
CA THR A 280 -1.83 -2.89 -12.20
C THR A 280 -0.92 -3.92 -12.84
N LEU A 281 -1.43 -4.67 -13.83
CA LEU A 281 -0.63 -5.67 -14.56
C LEU A 281 0.51 -5.01 -15.32
N GLU A 282 0.29 -3.83 -15.89
CA GLU A 282 1.34 -3.04 -16.52
C GLU A 282 2.45 -2.66 -15.53
N GLY A 283 2.06 -2.21 -14.32
CA GLY A 283 3.03 -1.90 -13.27
C GLY A 283 3.83 -3.13 -12.81
N ILE A 284 3.20 -4.31 -12.76
CA ILE A 284 3.88 -5.57 -12.47
C ILE A 284 4.82 -5.97 -13.61
N LYS A 285 4.39 -5.79 -14.86
CA LYS A 285 5.23 -6.02 -16.05
C LYS A 285 6.50 -5.17 -16.00
N ASN A 286 6.39 -3.88 -15.72
CA ASN A 286 7.54 -2.98 -15.58
C ASN A 286 8.50 -3.44 -14.46
N ILE A 287 7.97 -4.00 -13.37
CA ILE A 287 8.77 -4.59 -12.30
C ILE A 287 9.52 -5.83 -12.81
N LEU A 288 8.83 -6.74 -13.52
CA LEU A 288 9.43 -7.94 -14.08
C LEU A 288 10.53 -7.61 -15.10
N GLU A 289 10.31 -6.66 -15.99
CA GLU A 289 11.30 -6.19 -16.96
C GLU A 289 12.58 -5.68 -16.27
N SER A 290 12.44 -4.94 -15.19
CA SER A 290 13.62 -4.49 -14.45
C SER A 290 14.32 -5.63 -13.71
N LEU A 291 13.59 -6.58 -13.14
CA LEU A 291 14.16 -7.73 -12.44
C LEU A 291 14.82 -8.73 -13.41
N ALA A 292 14.33 -8.81 -14.65
CA ALA A 292 14.85 -9.72 -15.69
C ALA A 292 16.35 -9.48 -16.03
N GLU A 293 16.88 -8.32 -15.67
CA GLU A 293 18.32 -8.03 -15.87
C GLU A 293 19.22 -8.84 -14.94
N THR A 294 18.70 -9.24 -13.78
CA THR A 294 19.47 -9.98 -12.76
C THR A 294 18.84 -11.31 -12.37
N ASP A 295 17.58 -11.55 -12.75
CA ASP A 295 16.83 -12.78 -12.43
C ASP A 295 16.18 -13.34 -13.68
N SER A 296 16.67 -14.47 -14.16
CA SER A 296 16.14 -15.14 -15.36
C SER A 296 14.69 -15.62 -15.21
N LYS A 297 14.24 -15.89 -13.98
CA LYS A 297 12.83 -16.25 -13.71
C LYS A 297 11.87 -15.10 -13.99
N ALA A 298 12.30 -13.85 -13.74
CA ALA A 298 11.50 -12.67 -14.05
C ALA A 298 11.26 -12.51 -15.55
N LYS A 299 12.19 -12.95 -16.40
CA LYS A 299 12.08 -12.87 -17.85
C LYS A 299 10.99 -13.79 -18.42
N ALA A 300 10.72 -14.92 -17.78
CA ALA A 300 9.75 -15.92 -18.22
C ALA A 300 8.38 -15.81 -17.51
N ALA A 301 8.27 -14.95 -16.50
CA ALA A 301 7.07 -14.83 -15.68
C ALA A 301 6.02 -13.91 -16.32
N ASN A 302 4.73 -14.23 -16.09
CA ASN A 302 3.61 -13.40 -16.53
C ASN A 302 3.10 -12.55 -15.36
N PRO A 303 2.68 -11.30 -15.57
CA PRO A 303 2.15 -10.44 -14.50
C PRO A 303 0.99 -11.06 -13.72
N GLU A 304 0.15 -11.87 -14.40
CA GLU A 304 -1.00 -12.57 -13.82
C GLU A 304 -0.61 -13.60 -12.75
N ASP A 305 0.61 -14.14 -12.79
CA ASP A 305 1.10 -15.14 -11.82
C ASP A 305 1.21 -14.55 -10.40
N PHE A 306 1.30 -13.23 -10.28
CA PHE A 306 1.51 -12.49 -9.04
C PHE A 306 0.24 -11.94 -8.40
N VAL A 307 -0.93 -12.15 -9.02
CA VAL A 307 -2.21 -11.58 -8.57
C VAL A 307 -3.28 -12.65 -8.39
N ASP A 308 -4.21 -12.39 -7.46
CA ASP A 308 -5.47 -13.11 -7.32
C ASP A 308 -6.62 -12.10 -7.22
N MET A 309 -7.21 -11.76 -8.34
CA MET A 309 -8.22 -10.70 -8.46
C MET A 309 -9.66 -11.17 -8.18
N ARG A 310 -9.88 -12.43 -7.77
CA ARG A 310 -11.24 -13.01 -7.61
C ARG A 310 -12.12 -12.17 -6.71
N PHE A 311 -11.61 -11.74 -5.57
CA PHE A 311 -12.39 -10.97 -4.59
C PHE A 311 -12.76 -9.57 -5.07
N ILE A 312 -11.88 -8.92 -5.85
CA ILE A 312 -12.21 -7.62 -6.46
C ILE A 312 -13.22 -7.80 -7.57
N LYS A 313 -13.05 -8.81 -8.44
CA LYS A 313 -14.00 -9.13 -9.52
C LYS A 313 -15.39 -9.41 -8.96
N GLU A 314 -15.49 -10.21 -7.90
CA GLU A 314 -16.76 -10.49 -7.21
C GLU A 314 -17.47 -9.19 -6.78
N LEU A 315 -16.75 -8.25 -6.17
CA LEU A 315 -17.31 -6.96 -5.73
C LEU A 315 -17.64 -6.02 -6.90
N ASP A 316 -16.86 -6.04 -7.97
CA ASP A 316 -17.10 -5.22 -9.16
C ASP A 316 -18.31 -5.74 -9.96
N GLU A 317 -18.35 -7.03 -10.25
CA GLU A 317 -19.39 -7.69 -11.00
C GLU A 317 -20.75 -7.69 -10.28
N SER A 318 -20.75 -7.67 -8.94
CA SER A 318 -21.98 -7.49 -8.14
C SER A 318 -22.55 -6.07 -8.22
N GLY A 319 -21.83 -5.11 -8.82
CA GLY A 319 -22.22 -3.68 -8.84
C GLY A 319 -21.91 -2.93 -7.55
N PHE A 320 -21.39 -3.60 -6.51
CA PHE A 320 -21.12 -2.99 -5.21
C PHE A 320 -20.25 -1.73 -5.31
N ILE A 321 -19.17 -1.78 -6.11
CA ILE A 321 -18.24 -0.65 -6.24
C ILE A 321 -18.94 0.54 -6.90
N ASP A 322 -19.70 0.31 -7.98
CA ASP A 322 -20.41 1.37 -8.68
C ASP A 322 -21.48 2.02 -7.81
N GLU A 323 -22.17 1.25 -6.97
CA GLU A 323 -23.18 1.77 -6.04
C GLU A 323 -22.57 2.67 -4.95
N LEU A 324 -21.38 2.35 -4.41
CA LEU A 324 -20.68 3.22 -3.48
C LEU A 324 -20.49 4.63 -4.05
N TYR A 325 -20.13 4.74 -5.33
CA TYR A 325 -19.87 6.03 -5.98
C TYR A 325 -21.13 6.73 -6.50
N LYS A 326 -22.27 6.05 -6.60
CA LYS A 326 -23.59 6.67 -6.91
C LYS A 326 -24.18 7.34 -5.68
N THR A 327 -24.11 6.72 -4.51
CA THR A 327 -24.69 7.23 -3.26
C THR A 327 -23.92 8.41 -2.67
N GLY A 328 -22.66 8.60 -2.98
CA GLY A 328 -21.84 9.74 -2.55
C GLY A 328 -22.08 11.06 -3.29
N LYS A 329 -23.04 11.13 -4.21
CA LYS A 329 -23.44 12.35 -4.96
C LYS A 329 -24.65 13.08 -4.37
N ARG A 330 -25.01 12.84 -3.11
CA ARG A 330 -26.07 13.57 -2.40
C ARG A 330 -25.51 14.58 -1.43
#